data_90ee2bbb24ea964e83e93afa53729334
#
_entry.id   90ee2bbb24ea964e83e93afa53729334
#
_cell.length_a   1.000
_cell.length_b   1.000
_cell.length_c   1.000
_cell.angle_alpha   90.00
_cell.angle_beta   90.00
_cell.angle_gamma   90.00
#
_symmetry.space_group_name_H-M   'P 1'
#
loop_
_entity.id
_entity.type
_entity.pdbx_description
1 polymer ?
#
loop_
_entity_poly.entity_id
_entity_poly.type
_entity_poly.pdbx_seq_one_letter_code
_entity_poly.pdbx_strand_id
1 'polypeptide(L)'
;MKAANGSYLRSERLRKRYKSRTVVQDVSLEVRSGEVVGLLGPNGAGKTTCFYMIVGLVPVDAGRIFLDESELTHLPIHRRARLGISYLPQENSVFRRLTVEENVQAILELQGLAAEAIETRLAELLKDLNIAHLRKHAAISLSGGERRRLEIARALATKPTFILLDEPFAGVDPIAVLDIQRIIRFLKERGIGVLITDHNVRETLGICDRAYIINEGTVLASGHPEEIVYNDSVRRVYLGENFRM
;
A
#
# COMPACT_ATOMS: atom_id res chain seq x y z
N MET A 1 -4.94 -4.36 -24.81
CA MET A 1 -6.36 -4.43 -24.44
C MET A 1 -6.44 -4.55 -22.93
N LYS A 2 -6.97 -3.53 -22.21
CA LYS A 2 -7.28 -3.68 -20.78
C LYS A 2 -8.47 -4.63 -20.69
N ALA A 3 -8.33 -5.68 -19.87
CA ALA A 3 -9.41 -6.64 -19.65
C ALA A 3 -10.66 -5.92 -19.11
N ALA A 4 -11.84 -6.35 -19.52
CA ALA A 4 -13.14 -5.80 -19.08
C ALA A 4 -13.41 -6.00 -17.57
N ASN A 5 -12.58 -6.77 -16.88
CA ASN A 5 -12.61 -7.04 -15.43
C ASN A 5 -11.35 -6.52 -14.80
N GLY A 6 -11.18 -5.25 -14.52
CA GLY A 6 -10.07 -4.64 -13.75
C GLY A 6 -8.79 -5.48 -13.61
N SER A 7 -7.67 -4.85 -13.28
CA SER A 7 -6.40 -5.57 -12.99
C SER A 7 -6.44 -6.18 -11.58
N TYR A 8 -5.67 -7.24 -11.36
CA TYR A 8 -5.52 -7.86 -10.04
C TYR A 8 -4.06 -8.17 -9.69
N LEU A 9 -3.71 -7.92 -8.44
CA LEU A 9 -2.45 -8.33 -7.83
C LEU A 9 -2.76 -9.52 -6.91
N ARG A 10 -2.15 -10.68 -7.17
CA ARG A 10 -2.40 -11.89 -6.38
C ARG A 10 -1.12 -12.56 -5.94
N SER A 11 -1.20 -13.22 -4.80
CA SER A 11 -0.19 -14.16 -4.32
C SER A 11 -0.79 -15.54 -4.10
N GLU A 12 -0.01 -16.57 -4.36
CA GLU A 12 -0.42 -17.97 -4.25
C GLU A 12 0.55 -18.73 -3.37
N ARG A 13 0.05 -19.24 -2.25
CA ARG A 13 0.75 -20.13 -1.32
C ARG A 13 2.16 -19.65 -0.95
N LEU A 14 2.28 -18.37 -0.61
CA LEU A 14 3.56 -17.77 -0.22
C LEU A 14 4.14 -18.46 1.01
N ARG A 15 5.45 -18.75 0.95
CA ARG A 15 6.20 -19.34 2.04
C ARG A 15 7.49 -18.58 2.26
N LYS A 16 7.84 -18.35 3.54
CA LYS A 16 9.12 -17.77 3.95
C LYS A 16 9.62 -18.37 5.23
N ARG A 17 10.89 -18.75 5.21
CA ARG A 17 11.62 -19.30 6.35
C ARG A 17 12.87 -18.48 6.63
N TYR A 18 13.11 -18.16 7.87
CA TYR A 18 14.35 -17.56 8.33
C TYR A 18 15.05 -18.56 9.27
N LYS A 19 16.20 -19.06 8.85
CA LYS A 19 16.94 -20.12 9.57
C LYS A 19 16.03 -21.34 9.87
N SER A 20 15.74 -21.60 11.15
CA SER A 20 14.87 -22.71 11.57
C SER A 20 13.39 -22.35 11.66
N ARG A 21 13.03 -21.04 11.64
CA ARG A 21 11.65 -20.56 11.84
C ARG A 21 10.96 -20.28 10.50
N THR A 22 9.85 -20.97 10.24
CA THR A 22 8.93 -20.61 9.17
C THR A 22 8.04 -19.48 9.66
N VAL A 23 8.09 -18.31 8.98
CA VAL A 23 7.36 -17.10 9.36
C VAL A 23 6.10 -16.93 8.52
N VAL A 24 6.14 -17.34 7.26
CA VAL A 24 4.98 -17.44 6.37
C VAL A 24 4.93 -18.87 5.88
N GLN A 25 3.79 -19.55 6.08
CA GLN A 25 3.65 -20.98 5.80
C GLN A 25 2.85 -21.26 4.53
N ASP A 26 1.71 -20.59 4.40
CA ASP A 26 0.81 -20.71 3.25
C ASP A 26 -0.12 -19.50 3.22
N VAL A 27 0.29 -18.44 2.52
CA VAL A 27 -0.52 -17.23 2.40
C VAL A 27 -0.84 -16.96 0.95
N SER A 28 -2.13 -16.96 0.66
CA SER A 28 -2.70 -16.56 -0.63
C SER A 28 -3.61 -15.35 -0.42
N LEU A 29 -3.43 -14.31 -1.21
CA LEU A 29 -4.30 -13.13 -1.19
C LEU A 29 -4.42 -12.51 -2.59
N GLU A 30 -5.45 -11.72 -2.78
CA GLU A 30 -5.74 -11.00 -4.00
C GLU A 30 -6.20 -9.58 -3.69
N VAL A 31 -5.78 -8.63 -4.51
CA VAL A 31 -6.22 -7.22 -4.50
C VAL A 31 -6.64 -6.86 -5.91
N ARG A 32 -7.81 -6.26 -6.08
CA ARG A 32 -8.31 -5.77 -7.38
C ARG A 32 -8.05 -4.27 -7.54
N SER A 33 -7.91 -3.82 -8.77
CA SER A 33 -7.88 -2.38 -9.04
C SER A 33 -9.17 -1.72 -8.57
N GLY A 34 -9.05 -0.59 -7.85
CA GLY A 34 -10.19 0.08 -7.21
C GLY A 34 -10.71 -0.58 -5.93
N GLU A 35 -9.96 -1.54 -5.36
CA GLU A 35 -10.27 -2.18 -4.08
C GLU A 35 -9.24 -1.78 -3.02
N VAL A 36 -9.68 -1.61 -1.77
CA VAL A 36 -8.80 -1.45 -0.60
C VAL A 36 -8.81 -2.72 0.22
N VAL A 37 -7.65 -3.35 0.36
CA VAL A 37 -7.49 -4.61 1.09
C VAL A 37 -6.56 -4.43 2.28
N GLY A 38 -6.99 -4.87 3.46
CA GLY A 38 -6.19 -4.90 4.69
C GLY A 38 -5.47 -6.23 4.87
N LEU A 39 -4.19 -6.19 5.23
CA LEU A 39 -3.41 -7.36 5.67
C LEU A 39 -3.10 -7.20 7.16
N LEU A 40 -3.91 -7.81 8.01
CA LEU A 40 -3.96 -7.60 9.45
C LEU A 40 -3.60 -8.86 10.23
N GLY A 41 -3.44 -8.75 11.54
CA GLY A 41 -3.15 -9.87 12.44
C GLY A 41 -2.21 -9.46 13.59
N PRO A 42 -1.98 -10.34 14.57
CA PRO A 42 -1.15 -10.05 15.73
C PRO A 42 0.34 -9.82 15.36
N ASN A 43 1.09 -9.30 16.34
CA ASN A 43 2.53 -9.14 16.17
C ASN A 43 3.22 -10.50 15.98
N GLY A 44 4.16 -10.57 15.02
CA GLY A 44 4.87 -11.80 14.69
C GLY A 44 4.07 -12.81 13.84
N ALA A 45 2.84 -12.48 13.41
CA ALA A 45 2.02 -13.35 12.57
C ALA A 45 2.55 -13.57 11.14
N GLY A 46 3.52 -12.76 10.69
CA GLY A 46 4.09 -12.86 9.35
C GLY A 46 3.62 -11.80 8.35
N LYS A 47 2.75 -10.84 8.77
CA LYS A 47 2.21 -9.76 7.93
C LYS A 47 3.28 -9.01 7.13
N THR A 48 4.22 -8.38 7.84
CA THR A 48 5.28 -7.57 7.22
C THR A 48 6.14 -8.40 6.27
N THR A 49 6.44 -9.64 6.62
CA THR A 49 7.19 -10.54 5.73
C THR A 49 6.40 -10.86 4.47
N CYS A 50 5.11 -11.18 4.60
CA CYS A 50 4.22 -11.43 3.47
C CYS A 50 4.11 -10.18 2.58
N PHE A 51 3.86 -9.03 3.17
CA PHE A 51 3.78 -7.75 2.49
C PHE A 51 5.08 -7.43 1.74
N TYR A 52 6.25 -7.60 2.38
CA TYR A 52 7.55 -7.34 1.74
C TYR A 52 7.90 -8.34 0.62
N MET A 53 7.40 -9.57 0.69
CA MET A 53 7.48 -10.49 -0.45
C MET A 53 6.68 -9.96 -1.65
N ILE A 54 5.47 -9.42 -1.42
CA ILE A 54 4.62 -8.84 -2.47
C ILE A 54 5.24 -7.55 -3.03
N VAL A 55 5.83 -6.71 -2.19
CA VAL A 55 6.59 -5.51 -2.62
C VAL A 55 7.83 -5.87 -3.44
N GLY A 56 8.48 -7.01 -3.13
CA GLY A 56 9.74 -7.44 -3.75
C GLY A 56 10.98 -7.01 -2.98
N LEU A 57 10.84 -6.71 -1.67
CA LEU A 57 11.93 -6.42 -0.73
C LEU A 57 12.49 -7.69 -0.09
N VAL A 58 11.66 -8.73 0.05
CA VAL A 58 12.03 -10.03 0.61
C VAL A 58 11.81 -11.11 -0.46
N PRO A 59 12.80 -11.96 -0.74
CA PRO A 59 12.65 -13.06 -1.70
C PRO A 59 11.69 -14.13 -1.16
N VAL A 60 10.86 -14.67 -2.06
CA VAL A 60 9.94 -15.78 -1.78
C VAL A 60 10.72 -17.08 -1.77
N ASP A 61 10.49 -17.95 -0.77
CA ASP A 61 11.11 -19.28 -0.73
C ASP A 61 10.25 -20.33 -1.47
N ALA A 62 8.91 -20.17 -1.45
CA ALA A 62 7.96 -20.95 -2.25
C ALA A 62 6.66 -20.16 -2.43
N GLY A 63 5.86 -20.53 -3.44
CA GLY A 63 4.67 -19.80 -3.88
C GLY A 63 4.97 -18.85 -5.03
N ARG A 64 3.96 -18.13 -5.49
CA ARG A 64 4.07 -17.23 -6.64
C ARG A 64 3.32 -15.93 -6.42
N ILE A 65 3.75 -14.88 -7.11
CA ILE A 65 3.13 -13.54 -7.10
C ILE A 65 2.87 -13.13 -8.55
N PHE A 66 1.69 -12.60 -8.83
CA PHE A 66 1.27 -12.20 -10.15
C PHE A 66 0.66 -10.80 -10.16
N LEU A 67 0.88 -10.09 -11.24
CA LEU A 67 0.10 -8.94 -11.66
C LEU A 67 -0.60 -9.32 -12.96
N ASP A 68 -1.91 -9.45 -12.92
CA ASP A 68 -2.69 -10.05 -14.00
C ASP A 68 -2.12 -11.43 -14.37
N GLU A 69 -1.73 -11.64 -15.62
CA GLU A 69 -1.12 -12.88 -16.11
C GLU A 69 0.43 -12.87 -15.96
N SER A 70 1.02 -11.77 -15.51
CA SER A 70 2.47 -11.61 -15.43
C SER A 70 3.00 -12.08 -14.08
N GLU A 71 3.89 -13.06 -14.07
CA GLU A 71 4.53 -13.52 -12.84
C GLU A 71 5.63 -12.55 -12.39
N LEU A 72 5.54 -12.14 -11.12
CA LEU A 72 6.44 -11.18 -10.47
C LEU A 72 7.38 -11.81 -9.44
N THR A 73 7.24 -13.09 -9.15
CA THR A 73 7.85 -13.78 -7.98
C THR A 73 9.32 -13.42 -7.76
N HIS A 74 10.11 -13.45 -8.82
CA HIS A 74 11.56 -13.18 -8.75
C HIS A 74 11.95 -11.78 -9.25
N LEU A 75 10.97 -10.93 -9.57
CA LEU A 75 11.26 -9.58 -10.01
C LEU A 75 11.60 -8.67 -8.82
N PRO A 76 12.72 -7.92 -8.88
CA PRO A 76 13.06 -6.94 -7.86
C PRO A 76 12.09 -5.75 -7.87
N ILE A 77 12.01 -5.02 -6.76
CA ILE A 77 11.07 -3.91 -6.54
C ILE A 77 11.03 -2.90 -7.70
N HIS A 78 12.18 -2.51 -8.27
CA HIS A 78 12.20 -1.53 -9.37
C HIS A 78 11.58 -2.05 -10.67
N ARG A 79 11.59 -3.36 -10.91
CA ARG A 79 10.88 -3.99 -12.03
C ARG A 79 9.38 -4.03 -11.78
N ARG A 80 8.96 -4.35 -10.55
CA ARG A 80 7.54 -4.32 -10.14
C ARG A 80 6.98 -2.89 -10.23
N ALA A 81 7.77 -1.88 -9.87
CA ALA A 81 7.38 -0.47 -10.01
C ALA A 81 7.09 -0.10 -11.46
N ARG A 82 7.90 -0.55 -12.42
CA ARG A 82 7.66 -0.33 -13.86
C ARG A 82 6.42 -1.05 -14.40
N LEU A 83 5.97 -2.10 -13.72
CA LEU A 83 4.76 -2.82 -14.07
C LEU A 83 3.50 -2.22 -13.41
N GLY A 84 3.66 -1.18 -12.58
CA GLY A 84 2.55 -0.45 -11.99
C GLY A 84 2.29 -0.75 -10.52
N ILE A 85 3.27 -1.25 -9.76
CA ILE A 85 3.17 -1.45 -8.32
C ILE A 85 4.03 -0.39 -7.61
N SER A 86 3.40 0.54 -6.91
CA SER A 86 4.08 1.51 -6.05
C SER A 86 4.08 1.06 -4.60
N TYR A 87 5.16 1.37 -3.89
CA TYR A 87 5.31 1.10 -2.46
C TYR A 87 5.57 2.40 -1.69
N LEU A 88 4.79 2.61 -0.64
CA LEU A 88 4.98 3.70 0.31
C LEU A 88 5.37 3.10 1.67
N PRO A 89 6.62 3.29 2.10
CA PRO A 89 7.10 2.81 3.39
C PRO A 89 6.46 3.57 4.55
N GLN A 90 6.58 3.00 5.75
CA GLN A 90 6.22 3.66 7.00
C GLN A 90 7.08 4.92 7.24
N GLU A 91 8.37 4.83 6.95
CA GLU A 91 9.30 5.95 7.09
C GLU A 91 9.17 6.96 5.94
N ASN A 92 9.48 8.23 6.25
CA ASN A 92 9.43 9.30 5.26
C ASN A 92 10.40 9.06 4.09
N SER A 93 9.87 9.07 2.87
CA SER A 93 10.60 8.78 1.63
C SER A 93 10.89 10.00 0.76
N VAL A 94 10.50 11.22 1.20
CA VAL A 94 10.71 12.45 0.42
C VAL A 94 12.19 12.86 0.35
N PHE A 95 12.58 13.47 -0.75
CA PHE A 95 13.88 14.12 -0.88
C PHE A 95 13.87 15.43 -0.11
N ARG A 96 14.32 15.40 1.14
CA ARG A 96 14.14 16.47 2.15
C ARG A 96 14.68 17.84 1.72
N ARG A 97 15.75 17.89 0.91
CA ARG A 97 16.39 19.13 0.44
C ARG A 97 15.78 19.69 -0.84
N LEU A 98 15.00 18.89 -1.56
CA LEU A 98 14.28 19.32 -2.75
C LEU A 98 12.97 20.02 -2.37
N THR A 99 12.50 20.90 -3.23
CA THR A 99 11.15 21.49 -3.14
C THR A 99 10.07 20.43 -3.41
N VAL A 100 8.82 20.78 -3.15
CA VAL A 100 7.65 19.92 -3.45
C VAL A 100 7.62 19.57 -4.94
N GLU A 101 7.78 20.59 -5.82
CA GLU A 101 7.80 20.34 -7.27
C GLU A 101 8.98 19.46 -7.70
N GLU A 102 10.19 19.75 -7.23
CA GLU A 102 11.38 18.98 -7.58
C GLU A 102 11.27 17.51 -7.15
N ASN A 103 10.61 17.24 -6.01
CA ASN A 103 10.33 15.88 -5.57
C ASN A 103 9.47 15.08 -6.55
N VAL A 104 8.43 15.70 -7.12
CA VAL A 104 7.53 15.06 -8.09
C VAL A 104 8.15 15.05 -9.47
N GLN A 105 8.79 16.16 -9.88
CA GLN A 105 9.46 16.29 -11.17
C GLN A 105 10.53 15.22 -11.36
N ALA A 106 11.37 14.97 -10.36
CA ALA A 106 12.41 13.94 -10.42
C ALA A 106 11.86 12.55 -10.78
N ILE A 107 10.65 12.22 -10.33
CA ILE A 107 10.00 10.95 -10.69
C ILE A 107 9.42 11.00 -12.11
N LEU A 108 8.84 12.14 -12.51
CA LEU A 108 8.28 12.30 -13.86
C LEU A 108 9.35 12.26 -14.95
N GLU A 109 10.52 12.83 -14.71
CA GLU A 109 11.67 12.79 -15.62
C GLU A 109 12.12 11.35 -15.93
N LEU A 110 12.06 10.47 -14.93
CA LEU A 110 12.37 9.04 -15.11
C LEU A 110 11.37 8.29 -16.01
N GLN A 111 10.20 8.89 -16.30
CA GLN A 111 9.21 8.31 -17.21
C GLN A 111 9.49 8.63 -18.69
N GLY A 112 10.50 9.43 -19.00
CA GLY A 112 10.85 9.80 -20.38
C GLY A 112 9.83 10.72 -21.06
N LEU A 113 9.08 11.52 -20.28
CA LEU A 113 8.07 12.46 -20.79
C LEU A 113 8.74 13.73 -21.33
N ALA A 114 8.10 14.38 -22.31
CA ALA A 114 8.50 15.71 -22.75
C ALA A 114 8.28 16.78 -21.66
N ALA A 115 9.06 17.85 -21.66
CA ALA A 115 9.04 18.88 -20.61
C ALA A 115 7.63 19.48 -20.37
N GLU A 116 6.87 19.76 -21.42
CA GLU A 116 5.50 20.26 -21.32
C GLU A 116 4.56 19.26 -20.64
N ALA A 117 4.71 17.97 -20.95
CA ALA A 117 3.92 16.90 -20.33
C ALA A 117 4.30 16.70 -18.84
N ILE A 118 5.57 16.91 -18.48
CA ILE A 118 6.02 16.89 -17.08
C ILE A 118 5.36 18.02 -16.32
N GLU A 119 5.40 19.26 -16.84
CA GLU A 119 4.81 20.42 -16.15
C GLU A 119 3.29 20.27 -15.99
N THR A 120 2.59 19.83 -17.03
CA THR A 120 1.15 19.57 -16.96
C THR A 120 0.83 18.55 -15.90
N ARG A 121 1.53 17.41 -15.92
CA ARG A 121 1.29 16.31 -14.97
C ARG A 121 1.67 16.69 -13.54
N LEU A 122 2.75 17.44 -13.36
CA LEU A 122 3.16 18.00 -12.08
C LEU A 122 2.05 18.87 -11.48
N ALA A 123 1.55 19.84 -12.26
CA ALA A 123 0.49 20.75 -11.81
C ALA A 123 -0.79 20.00 -11.42
N GLU A 124 -1.19 18.99 -12.20
CA GLU A 124 -2.32 18.12 -11.89
C GLU A 124 -2.14 17.41 -10.55
N LEU A 125 -0.99 16.72 -10.35
CA LEU A 125 -0.72 15.96 -9.14
C LEU A 125 -0.71 16.85 -7.89
N LEU A 126 -0.09 18.03 -7.96
CA LEU A 126 -0.05 18.96 -6.84
C LEU A 126 -1.43 19.51 -6.50
N LYS A 127 -2.27 19.76 -7.52
CA LYS A 127 -3.66 20.20 -7.36
C LYS A 127 -4.50 19.08 -6.74
N ASP A 128 -4.43 17.88 -7.28
CA ASP A 128 -5.20 16.71 -6.84
C ASP A 128 -4.97 16.39 -5.35
N LEU A 129 -3.74 16.58 -4.88
CA LEU A 129 -3.38 16.33 -3.48
C LEU A 129 -3.42 17.58 -2.61
N ASN A 130 -3.94 18.71 -3.16
CA ASN A 130 -4.07 19.97 -2.43
C ASN A 130 -2.76 20.48 -1.81
N ILE A 131 -1.64 20.37 -2.53
CA ILE A 131 -0.31 20.86 -2.15
C ILE A 131 0.29 21.83 -3.18
N ALA A 132 -0.51 22.32 -4.13
CA ALA A 132 -0.05 23.26 -5.16
C ALA A 132 0.48 24.58 -4.57
N HIS A 133 -0.11 25.06 -3.48
CA HIS A 133 0.33 26.27 -2.76
C HIS A 133 1.71 26.10 -2.10
N LEU A 134 2.18 24.86 -1.92
CA LEU A 134 3.48 24.53 -1.34
C LEU A 134 4.55 24.25 -2.41
N ARG A 135 4.22 24.42 -3.69
CA ARG A 135 5.04 24.00 -4.83
C ARG A 135 6.52 24.34 -4.68
N LYS A 136 6.85 25.55 -4.23
CA LYS A 136 8.22 26.05 -4.07
C LYS A 136 8.82 25.87 -2.67
N HIS A 137 8.07 25.27 -1.73
CA HIS A 137 8.57 25.01 -0.38
C HIS A 137 9.49 23.79 -0.36
N ALA A 138 10.56 23.86 0.43
CA ALA A 138 11.42 22.70 0.65
C ALA A 138 10.68 21.60 1.42
N ALA A 139 10.83 20.34 1.01
CA ALA A 139 10.10 19.23 1.62
C ALA A 139 10.39 19.02 3.12
N ILE A 140 11.54 19.52 3.60
CA ILE A 140 11.88 19.47 5.02
C ILE A 140 10.96 20.35 5.90
N SER A 141 10.36 21.41 5.35
CA SER A 141 9.50 22.35 6.07
C SER A 141 8.03 21.89 6.16
N LEU A 142 7.68 20.80 5.47
CA LEU A 142 6.30 20.31 5.41
C LEU A 142 5.87 19.67 6.74
N SER A 143 4.61 19.89 7.10
CA SER A 143 3.92 19.12 8.14
C SER A 143 3.84 17.62 7.79
N GLY A 144 3.52 16.77 8.74
CA GLY A 144 3.36 15.33 8.50
C GLY A 144 2.34 15.00 7.41
N GLY A 145 1.16 15.64 7.45
CA GLY A 145 0.10 15.45 6.45
C GLY A 145 0.48 15.95 5.06
N GLU A 146 1.11 17.12 4.95
CA GLU A 146 1.59 17.66 3.66
C GLU A 146 2.69 16.77 3.07
N ARG A 147 3.58 16.28 3.91
CA ARG A 147 4.63 15.33 3.50
C ARG A 147 4.04 14.04 2.97
N ARG A 148 3.02 13.48 3.65
CA ARG A 148 2.33 12.26 3.18
C ARG A 148 1.65 12.48 1.84
N ARG A 149 1.04 13.65 1.62
CA ARG A 149 0.46 14.03 0.31
C ARG A 149 1.54 14.12 -0.77
N LEU A 150 2.71 14.66 -0.46
CA LEU A 150 3.84 14.71 -1.39
C LEU A 150 4.35 13.29 -1.75
N GLU A 151 4.46 12.38 -0.78
CA GLU A 151 4.83 10.98 -1.03
C GLU A 151 3.86 10.30 -1.99
N ILE A 152 2.58 10.54 -1.80
CA ILE A 152 1.54 9.99 -2.68
C ILE A 152 1.58 10.65 -4.07
N ALA A 153 1.83 11.96 -4.17
CA ALA A 153 2.03 12.62 -5.46
C ALA A 153 3.19 11.96 -6.24
N ARG A 154 4.29 11.66 -5.56
CA ARG A 154 5.42 10.94 -6.15
C ARG A 154 5.05 9.53 -6.60
N ALA A 155 4.29 8.80 -5.79
CA ALA A 155 3.80 7.48 -6.16
C ALA A 155 2.89 7.54 -7.40
N LEU A 156 1.96 8.49 -7.44
CA LEU A 156 1.05 8.69 -8.56
C LEU A 156 1.73 9.18 -9.86
N ALA A 157 2.92 9.78 -9.75
CA ALA A 157 3.72 10.18 -10.90
C ALA A 157 4.10 8.99 -11.79
N THR A 158 4.22 7.78 -11.22
CA THR A 158 4.49 6.54 -11.97
C THR A 158 3.25 5.91 -12.61
N LYS A 159 2.05 6.49 -12.43
CA LYS A 159 0.75 5.95 -12.89
C LYS A 159 0.51 4.50 -12.43
N PRO A 160 0.59 4.22 -11.13
CA PRO A 160 0.48 2.85 -10.62
C PRO A 160 -0.94 2.31 -10.79
N THR A 161 -1.04 0.99 -10.99
CA THR A 161 -2.29 0.23 -10.89
C THR A 161 -2.56 -0.18 -9.45
N PHE A 162 -1.48 -0.42 -8.67
CA PHE A 162 -1.54 -0.79 -7.26
C PHE A 162 -0.59 0.05 -6.42
N ILE A 163 -1.05 0.43 -5.21
CA ILE A 163 -0.23 1.08 -4.19
C ILE A 163 -0.24 0.23 -2.92
N LEU A 164 0.94 -0.09 -2.41
CA LEU A 164 1.14 -0.86 -1.19
C LEU A 164 1.57 0.10 -0.08
N LEU A 165 0.76 0.21 0.99
CA LEU A 165 0.96 1.12 2.11
C LEU A 165 1.41 0.33 3.35
N ASP A 166 2.60 0.65 3.84
CA ASP A 166 3.18 0.03 5.03
C ASP A 166 2.90 0.91 6.25
N GLU A 167 2.07 0.40 7.16
CA GLU A 167 1.67 1.04 8.41
C GLU A 167 1.31 2.55 8.29
N PRO A 168 0.35 2.91 7.40
CA PRO A 168 0.04 4.30 7.13
C PRO A 168 -0.53 5.08 8.32
N PHE A 169 -1.07 4.39 9.35
CA PHE A 169 -1.65 5.00 10.55
C PHE A 169 -0.72 4.96 11.77
N ALA A 170 0.49 4.41 11.63
CA ALA A 170 1.43 4.27 12.75
C ALA A 170 1.93 5.62 13.23
N GLY A 171 1.74 5.90 14.53
CA GLY A 171 2.22 7.13 15.16
C GLY A 171 1.58 8.42 14.66
N VAL A 172 0.40 8.32 14.06
CA VAL A 172 -0.35 9.44 13.47
C VAL A 172 -1.43 9.91 14.44
N ASP A 173 -1.62 11.22 14.57
CA ASP A 173 -2.71 11.79 15.37
C ASP A 173 -4.10 11.57 14.71
N PRO A 174 -5.21 11.61 15.48
CA PRO A 174 -6.55 11.31 14.96
C PRO A 174 -7.00 12.20 13.78
N ILE A 175 -6.55 13.46 13.72
CA ILE A 175 -6.92 14.37 12.64
C ILE A 175 -6.21 13.95 11.35
N ALA A 176 -4.93 13.61 11.46
CA ALA A 176 -4.14 13.16 10.33
C ALA A 176 -4.57 11.75 9.83
N VAL A 177 -5.11 10.89 10.70
CA VAL A 177 -5.76 9.63 10.29
C VAL A 177 -6.88 9.87 9.29
N LEU A 178 -7.77 10.84 9.56
CA LEU A 178 -8.86 11.20 8.63
C LEU A 178 -8.34 11.66 7.27
N ASP A 179 -7.23 12.40 7.25
CA ASP A 179 -6.61 12.84 5.99
C ASP A 179 -6.04 11.65 5.20
N ILE A 180 -5.37 10.71 5.87
CA ILE A 180 -4.87 9.49 5.22
C ILE A 180 -6.03 8.65 4.68
N GLN A 181 -7.12 8.50 5.43
CA GLN A 181 -8.32 7.80 4.98
C GLN A 181 -8.94 8.47 3.73
N ARG A 182 -9.00 9.82 3.68
CA ARG A 182 -9.45 10.55 2.48
C ARG A 182 -8.56 10.27 1.28
N ILE A 183 -7.26 10.25 1.47
CA ILE A 183 -6.29 9.95 0.42
C ILE A 183 -6.48 8.51 -0.09
N ILE A 184 -6.68 7.52 0.78
CA ILE A 184 -6.90 6.13 0.37
C ILE A 184 -8.21 6.01 -0.44
N ARG A 185 -9.30 6.67 -0.02
CA ARG A 185 -10.55 6.73 -0.81
C ARG A 185 -10.32 7.37 -2.19
N PHE A 186 -9.60 8.47 -2.25
CA PHE A 186 -9.23 9.13 -3.50
C PHE A 186 -8.44 8.21 -4.44
N LEU A 187 -7.51 7.38 -3.93
CA LEU A 187 -6.80 6.37 -4.71
C LEU A 187 -7.77 5.32 -5.27
N LYS A 188 -8.65 4.79 -4.43
CA LYS A 188 -9.69 3.83 -4.80
C LYS A 188 -10.60 4.37 -5.91
N GLU A 189 -11.11 5.60 -5.75
CA GLU A 189 -11.98 6.27 -6.74
C GLU A 189 -11.32 6.46 -8.11
N ARG A 190 -9.99 6.51 -8.14
CA ARG A 190 -9.19 6.52 -9.38
C ARG A 190 -8.93 5.13 -9.96
N GLY A 191 -9.53 4.10 -9.40
CA GLY A 191 -9.36 2.72 -9.86
C GLY A 191 -8.04 2.09 -9.46
N ILE A 192 -7.31 2.68 -8.49
CA ILE A 192 -6.05 2.14 -7.97
C ILE A 192 -6.36 1.13 -6.87
N GLY A 193 -5.83 -0.10 -6.98
CA GLY A 193 -5.91 -1.08 -5.91
C GLY A 193 -4.94 -0.74 -4.78
N VAL A 194 -5.39 -0.86 -3.53
CA VAL A 194 -4.58 -0.51 -2.36
C VAL A 194 -4.45 -1.71 -1.44
N LEU A 195 -3.22 -2.12 -1.12
CA LEU A 195 -2.93 -3.09 -0.07
C LEU A 195 -2.33 -2.37 1.13
N ILE A 196 -2.94 -2.55 2.30
CA ILE A 196 -2.52 -1.90 3.54
C ILE A 196 -2.11 -2.96 4.55
N THR A 197 -0.94 -2.80 5.18
CA THR A 197 -0.62 -3.49 6.43
C THR A 197 -0.53 -2.46 7.55
N ASP A 198 -1.20 -2.73 8.66
CA ASP A 198 -1.16 -1.83 9.83
C ASP A 198 -1.46 -2.63 11.10
N HIS A 199 -1.07 -2.07 12.25
CA HIS A 199 -1.44 -2.57 13.56
C HIS A 199 -2.67 -1.85 14.14
N ASN A 200 -3.06 -0.72 13.54
CA ASN A 200 -4.27 0.02 13.90
C ASN A 200 -5.50 -0.57 13.20
N VAL A 201 -6.05 -1.61 13.80
CA VAL A 201 -7.11 -2.46 13.22
C VAL A 201 -8.36 -1.68 12.89
N ARG A 202 -8.82 -0.83 13.82
CA ARG A 202 -10.08 -0.08 13.68
C ARG A 202 -10.01 0.85 12.46
N GLU A 203 -8.93 1.63 12.36
CA GLU A 203 -8.74 2.60 11.28
C GLU A 203 -8.61 1.90 9.93
N THR A 204 -7.92 0.76 9.90
CA THR A 204 -7.72 -0.02 8.68
C THR A 204 -9.01 -0.69 8.23
N LEU A 205 -9.72 -1.39 9.12
CA LEU A 205 -11.00 -2.03 8.76
C LEU A 205 -12.05 -0.99 8.35
N GLY A 206 -12.03 0.23 8.94
CA GLY A 206 -12.96 1.31 8.60
C GLY A 206 -12.86 1.85 7.16
N ILE A 207 -11.79 1.50 6.42
CA ILE A 207 -11.59 1.95 5.03
C ILE A 207 -11.41 0.80 4.04
N CYS A 208 -11.24 -0.43 4.51
CA CYS A 208 -11.06 -1.59 3.65
C CYS A 208 -12.40 -2.09 3.10
N ASP A 209 -12.39 -2.55 1.86
CA ASP A 209 -13.49 -3.33 1.29
C ASP A 209 -13.42 -4.78 1.76
N ARG A 210 -12.21 -5.28 1.94
CA ARG A 210 -11.92 -6.65 2.37
C ARG A 210 -10.64 -6.69 3.19
N ALA A 211 -10.52 -7.67 4.08
CA ALA A 211 -9.30 -7.88 4.87
C ALA A 211 -8.91 -9.35 4.93
N TYR A 212 -7.61 -9.59 5.05
CA TYR A 212 -7.01 -10.88 5.39
C TYR A 212 -6.41 -10.79 6.79
N ILE A 213 -6.78 -11.72 7.65
CA ILE A 213 -6.20 -11.84 8.98
C ILE A 213 -5.17 -12.95 8.95
N ILE A 214 -3.91 -12.57 9.16
CA ILE A 214 -2.80 -13.53 9.25
C ILE A 214 -2.58 -13.90 10.70
N ASN A 215 -2.46 -15.20 10.96
CA ASN A 215 -2.03 -15.73 12.24
C ASN A 215 -1.06 -16.91 12.01
N GLU A 216 0.06 -16.93 12.72
CA GLU A 216 1.07 -17.99 12.64
C GLU A 216 1.50 -18.35 11.21
N GLY A 217 1.61 -17.33 10.35
CA GLY A 217 2.05 -17.48 8.96
C GLY A 217 1.02 -18.04 7.98
N THR A 218 -0.24 -18.13 8.38
CA THR A 218 -1.36 -18.60 7.55
C THR A 218 -2.50 -17.57 7.55
N VAL A 219 -3.41 -17.66 6.58
CA VAL A 219 -4.66 -16.87 6.57
C VAL A 219 -5.64 -17.51 7.54
N LEU A 220 -5.92 -16.85 8.66
CA LEU A 220 -6.91 -17.27 9.65
C LEU A 220 -8.35 -17.00 9.17
N ALA A 221 -8.57 -15.84 8.55
CA ALA A 221 -9.85 -15.42 8.01
C ALA A 221 -9.65 -14.40 6.89
N SER A 222 -10.60 -14.33 5.97
CA SER A 222 -10.68 -13.27 4.95
C SER A 222 -12.14 -12.98 4.64
N GLY A 223 -12.46 -11.71 4.37
CA GLY A 223 -13.83 -11.29 4.07
C GLY A 223 -14.02 -9.79 4.23
N HIS A 224 -15.26 -9.35 4.19
CA HIS A 224 -15.63 -7.97 4.49
C HIS A 224 -15.35 -7.61 5.96
N PRO A 225 -15.08 -6.33 6.28
CA PRO A 225 -14.80 -5.90 7.65
C PRO A 225 -15.81 -6.41 8.69
N GLU A 226 -17.10 -6.40 8.38
CA GLU A 226 -18.15 -6.91 9.25
C GLU A 226 -17.98 -8.41 9.55
N GLU A 227 -17.69 -9.23 8.52
CA GLU A 227 -17.46 -10.67 8.70
C GLU A 227 -16.22 -10.93 9.57
N ILE A 228 -15.16 -10.14 9.38
CA ILE A 228 -13.93 -10.21 10.19
C ILE A 228 -14.20 -9.88 11.66
N VAL A 229 -14.96 -8.81 11.93
CA VAL A 229 -15.26 -8.34 13.31
C VAL A 229 -16.11 -9.35 14.08
N TYR A 230 -17.01 -10.05 13.42
CA TYR A 230 -17.87 -11.07 14.05
C TYR A 230 -17.29 -12.49 14.01
N ASN A 231 -16.11 -12.70 13.42
CA ASN A 231 -15.47 -14.02 13.39
C ASN A 231 -14.89 -14.40 14.76
N ASP A 232 -15.40 -15.46 15.38
CA ASP A 232 -15.02 -15.89 16.72
C ASP A 232 -13.52 -16.22 16.85
N SER A 233 -12.92 -16.82 15.82
CA SER A 233 -11.50 -17.15 15.81
C SER A 233 -10.64 -15.88 15.75
N VAL A 234 -11.06 -14.89 14.97
CA VAL A 234 -10.37 -13.59 14.87
C VAL A 234 -10.50 -12.82 16.19
N ARG A 235 -11.68 -12.79 16.79
CA ARG A 235 -11.90 -12.14 18.09
C ARG A 235 -11.02 -12.76 19.18
N ARG A 236 -10.98 -14.08 19.25
CA ARG A 236 -10.20 -14.81 20.28
C ARG A 236 -8.71 -14.57 20.15
N VAL A 237 -8.17 -14.51 18.93
CA VAL A 237 -6.71 -14.49 18.67
C VAL A 237 -6.19 -13.07 18.52
N TYR A 238 -7.01 -12.12 18.03
CA TYR A 238 -6.51 -10.83 17.59
C TYR A 238 -7.28 -9.61 18.09
N LEU A 239 -8.60 -9.58 17.94
CA LEU A 239 -9.39 -8.37 18.23
C LEU A 239 -9.72 -8.22 19.73
N GLY A 240 -9.89 -9.35 20.44
CA GLY A 240 -10.48 -9.39 21.76
C GLY A 240 -12.02 -9.39 21.74
N GLU A 241 -12.63 -9.93 22.81
CA GLU A 241 -14.08 -10.10 22.87
C GLU A 241 -14.87 -8.80 22.86
N ASN A 242 -14.30 -7.72 23.38
CA ASN A 242 -14.95 -6.41 23.51
C ASN A 242 -14.68 -5.47 22.32
N PHE A 243 -14.04 -5.92 21.26
CA PHE A 243 -13.75 -5.07 20.09
C PHE A 243 -15.06 -4.62 19.42
N ARG A 244 -15.13 -3.30 19.11
CA ARG A 244 -16.22 -2.66 18.36
C ARG A 244 -15.59 -1.74 17.31
N MET A 245 -16.20 -1.67 16.13
CA MET A 245 -15.87 -0.71 15.07
C MET A 245 -16.21 0.72 15.48
#